data_b43a0023e5041136a68441482eefa767
#
_entry.id   b43a0023e5041136a68441482eefa767
#
_cell.length_a   1.000
_cell.length_b   1.000
_cell.length_c   1.000
_cell.angle_alpha   90.00
_cell.angle_beta   90.00
_cell.angle_gamma   90.00
#
_symmetry.space_group_name_H-M   'P 1'
#
loop_
_entity.id
_entity.type
_entity.pdbx_description
1 polymer ?
#
loop_
_entity_poly.entity_id
_entity_poly.type
_entity_poly.pdbx_seq_one_letter_code
_entity_poly.pdbx_strand_id
1 'polypeptide(L)'
;MKVSIISFTLKGIELSLKIKKAFSGETEEDLCLYTKCSHAEKSLTERKLTEKNLAEKDLVESGLSYVEQPLTEWTGEQMKARRSLLFIGACGIAVRAIAPFLTDKLNDVPVLVMDEQGRFVIPVLAGHVGGANELALSLAERMGSTPVITTATDLNHCFAVDLFARRNALHIVNKDGIAKVSSRILAGEEVTMAVEEGHLREEEAQTLRGRRVSRKTNIPDGIRLVSCIPEFHTDIPIVMTEVIED
;
A
#
# COMPACT_ATOMS: atom_id res chain seq x y z
N MET A 1 1.34 9.51 2.78
CA MET A 1 1.41 8.77 1.48
C MET A 1 0.55 9.51 0.47
N LYS A 2 1.08 9.84 -0.72
CA LYS A 2 0.32 10.56 -1.75
C LYS A 2 -0.53 9.59 -2.56
N VAL A 3 -1.84 9.81 -2.67
CA VAL A 3 -2.78 8.92 -3.37
C VAL A 3 -3.45 9.68 -4.53
N SER A 4 -3.44 9.07 -5.71
CA SER A 4 -4.21 9.53 -6.87
C SER A 4 -5.43 8.64 -7.05
N ILE A 5 -6.61 9.22 -6.95
CA ILE A 5 -7.89 8.53 -7.08
C ILE A 5 -8.45 8.84 -8.47
N ILE A 6 -8.77 7.82 -9.26
CA ILE A 6 -9.38 8.01 -10.58
C ILE A 6 -10.72 7.29 -10.69
N SER A 7 -11.71 8.00 -11.25
CA SER A 7 -13.07 7.50 -11.47
C SER A 7 -13.47 7.59 -12.94
N PHE A 8 -14.49 6.81 -13.34
CA PHE A 8 -14.93 6.70 -14.75
C PHE A 8 -16.41 6.97 -14.94
N THR A 9 -17.17 7.14 -13.85
CA THR A 9 -18.60 7.36 -13.85
C THR A 9 -18.97 8.49 -12.89
N LEU A 10 -20.17 9.05 -13.01
CA LEU A 10 -20.66 10.04 -12.05
C LEU A 10 -20.73 9.50 -10.62
N LYS A 11 -21.19 8.26 -10.45
CA LYS A 11 -21.19 7.59 -9.12
C LYS A 11 -19.78 7.43 -8.56
N GLY A 12 -18.81 7.08 -9.43
CA GLY A 12 -17.40 7.00 -9.04
C GLY A 12 -16.84 8.36 -8.63
N ILE A 13 -17.25 9.46 -9.27
CA ILE A 13 -16.89 10.82 -8.85
C ILE A 13 -17.45 11.11 -7.46
N GLU A 14 -18.75 10.88 -7.24
CA GLU A 14 -19.37 11.07 -5.92
C GLU A 14 -18.67 10.27 -4.83
N LEU A 15 -18.25 9.04 -5.12
CA LEU A 15 -17.51 8.20 -4.20
C LEU A 15 -16.11 8.78 -3.93
N SER A 16 -15.40 9.26 -4.96
CA SER A 16 -14.08 9.90 -4.78
C SER A 16 -14.14 11.13 -3.89
N LEU A 17 -15.20 11.94 -4.01
CA LEU A 17 -15.44 13.09 -3.13
C LEU A 17 -15.73 12.68 -1.68
N LYS A 18 -16.51 11.61 -1.49
CA LYS A 18 -16.78 11.04 -0.15
C LYS A 18 -15.50 10.54 0.50
N ILE A 19 -14.63 9.85 -0.27
CA ILE A 19 -13.32 9.41 0.23
C ILE A 19 -12.48 10.62 0.64
N LYS A 20 -12.36 11.64 -0.21
CA LYS A 20 -11.61 12.85 0.14
C LYS A 20 -12.11 13.46 1.45
N LYS A 21 -13.42 13.57 1.63
CA LYS A 21 -14.03 14.09 2.85
C LYS A 21 -13.73 13.21 4.08
N ALA A 22 -13.75 11.89 3.93
CA ALA A 22 -13.47 10.95 5.02
C ALA A 22 -12.00 10.99 5.49
N PHE A 23 -11.09 11.49 4.65
CA PHE A 23 -9.68 11.69 4.98
C PHE A 23 -9.32 13.16 5.31
N SER A 24 -10.29 14.09 5.29
CA SER A 24 -10.04 15.50 5.64
C SER A 24 -9.62 15.61 7.11
N GLY A 25 -8.50 16.29 7.34
CA GLY A 25 -7.93 16.54 8.67
C GLY A 25 -6.61 15.82 8.98
N GLU A 26 -6.26 14.72 8.29
CA GLU A 26 -4.98 14.03 8.51
C GLU A 26 -4.02 14.14 7.32
N THR A 27 -4.54 14.12 6.09
CA THR A 27 -3.72 14.04 4.86
C THR A 27 -4.40 14.69 3.65
N GLU A 28 -5.19 15.75 3.83
CA GLU A 28 -5.99 16.34 2.73
C GLU A 28 -5.15 16.76 1.52
N GLU A 29 -3.93 17.26 1.76
CA GLU A 29 -2.99 17.64 0.69
C GLU A 29 -2.44 16.44 -0.11
N ASP A 30 -2.59 15.21 0.42
CA ASP A 30 -2.04 14.00 -0.19
C ASP A 30 -3.03 13.27 -1.13
N LEU A 31 -4.31 13.66 -1.17
CA LEU A 31 -5.32 13.07 -2.03
C LEU A 31 -5.58 13.94 -3.27
N CYS A 32 -5.24 13.41 -4.45
CA CYS A 32 -5.57 14.04 -5.73
C CYS A 32 -6.70 13.28 -6.42
N LEU A 33 -7.73 14.00 -6.84
CA LEU A 33 -8.90 13.44 -7.50
C LEU A 33 -8.84 13.63 -9.01
N TYR A 34 -9.10 12.55 -9.75
CA TYR A 34 -9.09 12.53 -11.20
C TYR A 34 -10.32 11.81 -11.74
N THR A 35 -10.73 12.16 -12.96
CA THR A 35 -11.79 11.45 -13.67
C THR A 35 -11.56 11.37 -15.16
N LYS A 36 -12.05 10.29 -15.76
CA LYS A 36 -12.25 10.13 -17.21
C LYS A 36 -13.74 9.98 -17.58
N CYS A 37 -14.62 10.46 -16.70
CA CYS A 37 -16.04 10.47 -16.98
C CYS A 37 -16.37 11.54 -18.04
N SER A 38 -16.81 11.14 -19.23
CA SER A 38 -17.15 12.05 -20.32
C SER A 38 -18.26 13.05 -19.97
N HIS A 39 -19.15 12.71 -19.05
CA HIS A 39 -20.20 13.63 -18.59
C HIS A 39 -19.65 14.78 -17.75
N ALA A 40 -18.51 14.61 -17.11
CA ALA A 40 -17.85 15.65 -16.32
C ALA A 40 -16.80 16.45 -17.15
N GLU A 41 -16.44 15.98 -18.35
CA GLU A 41 -15.39 16.54 -19.17
C GLU A 41 -15.62 18.03 -19.47
N LYS A 42 -16.80 18.38 -19.98
CA LYS A 42 -17.12 19.75 -20.36
C LYS A 42 -17.07 20.72 -19.18
N SER A 43 -17.63 20.31 -18.05
CA SER A 43 -17.67 21.14 -16.84
C SER A 43 -16.29 21.41 -16.26
N LEU A 44 -15.37 20.41 -16.36
CA LEU A 44 -14.03 20.49 -15.78
C LEU A 44 -13.00 21.12 -16.72
N THR A 45 -13.12 20.93 -18.06
CA THR A 45 -12.16 21.46 -19.05
C THR A 45 -12.46 22.92 -19.42
N GLU A 46 -13.73 23.27 -19.59
CA GLU A 46 -14.10 24.63 -20.04
C GLU A 46 -14.07 25.68 -18.93
N ARG A 47 -13.99 25.28 -17.64
CA ARG A 47 -14.05 26.17 -16.46
C ARG A 47 -15.14 27.26 -16.56
N LYS A 48 -16.13 27.07 -17.41
CA LYS A 48 -17.24 28.00 -17.59
C LYS A 48 -18.29 27.75 -16.54
N LEU A 49 -18.10 28.38 -15.40
CA LEU A 49 -19.11 28.52 -14.34
C LEU A 49 -20.25 29.37 -14.88
N THR A 50 -21.22 28.79 -15.53
CA THR A 50 -22.53 29.43 -15.66
C THR A 50 -23.31 29.11 -14.39
N GLU A 51 -23.87 30.15 -13.77
CA GLU A 51 -24.53 30.15 -12.46
C GLU A 51 -25.70 29.16 -12.28
N LYS A 52 -25.92 28.24 -13.22
CA LYS A 52 -27.11 27.37 -13.26
C LYS A 52 -26.97 25.99 -12.64
N ASN A 53 -25.77 25.50 -12.32
CA ASN A 53 -25.60 24.18 -11.73
C ASN A 53 -24.72 24.22 -10.48
N LEU A 54 -25.34 24.28 -9.30
CA LEU A 54 -24.60 24.16 -8.01
C LEU A 54 -23.69 22.92 -7.97
N ALA A 55 -24.13 21.79 -8.53
CA ALA A 55 -23.35 20.56 -8.59
C ALA A 55 -22.02 20.68 -9.39
N GLU A 56 -21.97 21.49 -10.45
CA GLU A 56 -20.77 21.68 -11.27
C GLU A 56 -19.74 22.57 -10.55
N LYS A 57 -20.20 23.56 -9.77
CA LYS A 57 -19.36 24.42 -8.96
C LYS A 57 -18.63 23.62 -7.88
N ASP A 58 -19.36 22.71 -7.22
CA ASP A 58 -18.81 21.82 -6.19
C ASP A 58 -17.71 20.90 -6.75
N LEU A 59 -17.82 20.46 -8.01
CA LEU A 59 -16.80 19.62 -8.66
C LEU A 59 -15.48 20.37 -8.88
N VAL A 60 -15.55 21.63 -9.32
CA VAL A 60 -14.35 22.47 -9.54
C VAL A 60 -13.70 22.83 -8.21
N GLU A 61 -14.49 23.22 -7.21
CA GLU A 61 -14.00 23.57 -5.87
C GLU A 61 -13.41 22.36 -5.13
N SER A 62 -13.84 21.14 -5.47
CA SER A 62 -13.31 19.90 -4.89
C SER A 62 -11.88 19.56 -5.31
N GLY A 63 -11.30 20.25 -6.31
CA GLY A 63 -9.99 19.96 -6.88
C GLY A 63 -9.98 18.69 -7.77
N LEU A 64 -11.16 18.27 -8.28
CA LEU A 64 -11.25 17.19 -9.26
C LEU A 64 -10.69 17.64 -10.61
N SER A 65 -9.83 16.83 -11.21
CA SER A 65 -9.21 17.10 -12.52
C SER A 65 -9.68 16.09 -13.57
N TYR A 66 -10.01 16.57 -14.77
CA TYR A 66 -10.27 15.67 -15.90
C TYR A 66 -8.95 15.21 -16.53
N VAL A 67 -8.86 13.93 -16.86
CA VAL A 67 -7.69 13.33 -17.51
C VAL A 67 -7.94 13.26 -19.02
N GLU A 68 -7.27 14.13 -19.78
CA GLU A 68 -7.39 14.21 -21.24
C GLU A 68 -6.61 13.08 -21.95
N GLN A 69 -5.37 12.85 -21.49
CA GLN A 69 -4.49 11.84 -22.08
C GLN A 69 -5.00 10.40 -21.91
N PRO A 70 -4.49 9.45 -22.68
CA PRO A 70 -4.78 8.02 -22.49
C PRO A 70 -4.56 7.59 -21.05
N LEU A 71 -5.45 6.72 -20.53
CA LEU A 71 -5.38 6.25 -19.14
C LEU A 71 -4.03 5.62 -18.81
N THR A 72 -3.45 4.87 -19.74
CA THR A 72 -2.14 4.23 -19.56
C THR A 72 -1.03 5.28 -19.36
N GLU A 73 -1.05 6.36 -20.12
CA GLU A 73 -0.08 7.46 -20.02
C GLU A 73 -0.17 8.14 -18.66
N TRP A 74 -1.38 8.55 -18.26
CA TRP A 74 -1.63 9.10 -16.93
C TRP A 74 -1.17 8.16 -15.82
N THR A 75 -1.48 6.87 -15.93
CA THR A 75 -1.07 5.86 -14.95
C THR A 75 0.45 5.79 -14.82
N GLY A 76 1.16 5.77 -15.95
CA GLY A 76 2.63 5.78 -15.97
C GLY A 76 3.24 6.99 -15.28
N GLU A 77 2.66 8.18 -15.49
CA GLU A 77 3.09 9.41 -14.81
C GLU A 77 2.91 9.32 -13.29
N GLN A 78 1.74 8.82 -12.84
CA GLN A 78 1.48 8.66 -11.41
C GLN A 78 2.42 7.64 -10.77
N MET A 79 2.64 6.49 -11.42
CA MET A 79 3.57 5.46 -10.94
C MET A 79 5.02 5.97 -10.90
N LYS A 80 5.46 6.71 -11.91
CA LYS A 80 6.78 7.37 -11.94
C LYS A 80 6.93 8.40 -10.82
N ALA A 81 5.87 9.13 -10.50
CA ALA A 81 5.83 10.08 -9.39
C ALA A 81 5.69 9.39 -8.01
N ARG A 82 5.76 8.05 -7.95
CA ARG A 82 5.67 7.24 -6.73
C ARG A 82 4.38 7.47 -5.93
N ARG A 83 3.27 7.74 -6.62
CA ARG A 83 1.95 7.91 -6.00
C ARG A 83 1.23 6.57 -5.93
N SER A 84 0.53 6.33 -4.84
CA SER A 84 -0.42 5.22 -4.74
C SER A 84 -1.63 5.49 -5.62
N LEU A 85 -2.20 4.45 -6.22
CA LEU A 85 -3.32 4.58 -7.15
C LEU A 85 -4.57 3.90 -6.58
N LEU A 86 -5.69 4.60 -6.62
CA LEU A 86 -7.01 4.04 -6.36
C LEU A 86 -7.88 4.21 -7.61
N PHE A 87 -8.23 3.09 -8.25
CA PHE A 87 -9.16 3.07 -9.37
C PHE A 87 -10.57 2.79 -8.85
N ILE A 88 -11.51 3.72 -9.07
CA ILE A 88 -12.92 3.51 -8.77
C ILE A 88 -13.60 3.01 -10.03
N GLY A 89 -13.74 1.68 -10.16
CA GLY A 89 -14.27 1.03 -11.35
C GLY A 89 -13.90 -0.44 -11.44
N ALA A 90 -13.98 -1.01 -12.66
CA ALA A 90 -13.67 -2.42 -12.87
C ALA A 90 -12.16 -2.74 -12.74
N CYS A 91 -11.83 -3.84 -12.06
CA CYS A 91 -10.43 -4.30 -11.90
C CYS A 91 -9.68 -4.41 -13.24
N GLY A 92 -10.36 -4.86 -14.31
CA GLY A 92 -9.74 -4.99 -15.63
C GLY A 92 -9.26 -3.68 -16.24
N ILE A 93 -9.84 -2.54 -15.86
CA ILE A 93 -9.36 -1.21 -16.25
C ILE A 93 -8.01 -0.94 -15.60
N ALA A 94 -7.92 -1.11 -14.29
CA ALA A 94 -6.69 -0.93 -13.53
C ALA A 94 -5.57 -1.84 -14.05
N VAL A 95 -5.84 -3.15 -14.20
CA VAL A 95 -4.86 -4.13 -14.68
C VAL A 95 -4.28 -3.73 -16.03
N ARG A 96 -5.11 -3.34 -17.01
CA ARG A 96 -4.62 -2.89 -18.32
C ARG A 96 -3.82 -1.60 -18.25
N ALA A 97 -4.20 -0.68 -17.36
CA ALA A 97 -3.54 0.61 -17.21
C ALA A 97 -2.14 0.47 -16.60
N ILE A 98 -1.96 -0.42 -15.61
CA ILE A 98 -0.69 -0.59 -14.90
C ILE A 98 0.26 -1.56 -15.59
N ALA A 99 -0.24 -2.52 -16.39
CA ALA A 99 0.54 -3.61 -16.95
C ALA A 99 1.87 -3.19 -17.63
N PRO A 100 1.93 -2.08 -18.41
CA PRO A 100 3.18 -1.67 -19.06
C PRO A 100 4.27 -1.16 -18.10
N PHE A 101 3.92 -0.88 -16.84
CA PHE A 101 4.81 -0.21 -15.87
C PHE A 101 5.21 -1.10 -14.70
N LEU A 102 4.79 -2.36 -14.70
CA LEU A 102 5.16 -3.32 -13.66
C LEU A 102 6.66 -3.62 -13.72
N THR A 103 7.32 -3.52 -12.59
CA THR A 103 8.76 -3.76 -12.46
C THR A 103 9.05 -4.94 -11.55
N ASP A 104 8.95 -4.74 -10.25
CA ASP A 104 9.11 -5.78 -9.24
C ASP A 104 8.32 -5.45 -7.96
N LYS A 105 8.02 -6.49 -7.17
CA LYS A 105 7.16 -6.38 -5.98
C LYS A 105 7.68 -5.43 -4.88
N LEU A 106 8.95 -5.05 -4.90
CA LEU A 106 9.54 -4.15 -3.91
C LEU A 106 9.55 -2.70 -4.39
N ASN A 107 9.53 -2.50 -5.71
CA ASN A 107 9.60 -1.18 -6.33
C ASN A 107 8.26 -0.68 -6.86
N ASP A 108 7.31 -1.55 -7.08
CA ASP A 108 5.97 -1.15 -7.54
C ASP A 108 5.24 -0.31 -6.49
N VAL A 109 4.45 0.64 -6.96
CA VAL A 109 3.61 1.47 -6.09
C VAL A 109 2.32 0.75 -5.71
N PRO A 110 1.71 1.08 -4.57
CA PRO A 110 0.39 0.56 -4.19
C PRO A 110 -0.66 0.86 -5.26
N VAL A 111 -1.36 -0.19 -5.72
CA VAL A 111 -2.52 -0.04 -6.59
C VAL A 111 -3.71 -0.77 -5.99
N LEU A 112 -4.81 -0.04 -5.87
CA LEU A 112 -6.07 -0.54 -5.33
C LEU A 112 -7.18 -0.32 -6.35
N VAL A 113 -8.19 -1.15 -6.27
CA VAL A 113 -9.46 -0.99 -6.99
C VAL A 113 -10.60 -0.96 -5.99
N MET A 114 -11.57 -0.08 -6.20
CA MET A 114 -12.82 -0.03 -5.46
C MET A 114 -13.98 -0.05 -6.44
N ASP A 115 -15.04 -0.80 -6.15
CA ASP A 115 -16.25 -0.74 -6.97
C ASP A 115 -16.96 0.62 -6.81
N GLU A 116 -17.73 1.04 -7.81
CA GLU A 116 -18.36 2.38 -7.79
C GLU A 116 -19.41 2.58 -6.69
N GLN A 117 -19.81 1.52 -5.98
CA GLN A 117 -20.69 1.58 -4.82
C GLN A 117 -19.89 1.65 -3.51
N GLY A 118 -18.57 1.50 -3.57
CA GLY A 118 -17.70 1.54 -2.38
C GLY A 118 -17.85 0.33 -1.46
N ARG A 119 -18.35 -0.81 -1.96
CA ARG A 119 -18.56 -2.00 -1.13
C ARG A 119 -17.29 -2.80 -0.89
N PHE A 120 -16.43 -2.88 -1.90
CA PHE A 120 -15.21 -3.66 -1.86
C PHE A 120 -14.00 -2.79 -2.20
N VAL A 121 -12.91 -2.95 -1.45
CA VAL A 121 -11.61 -2.37 -1.77
C VAL A 121 -10.58 -3.48 -1.90
N ILE A 122 -9.93 -3.56 -3.05
CA ILE A 122 -9.10 -4.68 -3.48
C ILE A 122 -7.68 -4.18 -3.73
N PRO A 123 -6.69 -4.57 -2.91
CA PRO A 123 -5.29 -4.36 -3.24
C PRO A 123 -4.90 -5.24 -4.44
N VAL A 124 -4.44 -4.62 -5.53
CA VAL A 124 -4.08 -5.32 -6.77
C VAL A 124 -2.57 -5.47 -6.91
N LEU A 125 -1.81 -4.49 -6.41
CA LEU A 125 -0.35 -4.44 -6.54
C LEU A 125 0.28 -3.88 -5.28
N ALA A 126 1.51 -4.35 -4.99
CA ALA A 126 2.33 -3.92 -3.85
C ALA A 126 1.59 -3.99 -2.50
N GLY A 127 0.86 -5.09 -2.28
CA GLY A 127 0.02 -5.31 -1.09
C GLY A 127 0.78 -5.16 0.21
N HIS A 128 1.94 -5.78 0.29
CA HIS A 128 2.73 -5.93 1.50
C HIS A 128 3.72 -4.77 1.69
N VAL A 129 4.85 -4.81 1.00
CA VAL A 129 5.93 -3.79 1.12
C VAL A 129 5.46 -2.42 0.65
N GLY A 130 4.68 -2.35 -0.41
CA GLY A 130 4.16 -1.07 -0.92
C GLY A 130 3.11 -0.43 -0.01
N GLY A 131 2.41 -1.22 0.83
CA GLY A 131 1.39 -0.75 1.75
C GLY A 131 -0.03 -0.69 1.18
N ALA A 132 -0.32 -1.39 0.04
CA ALA A 132 -1.68 -1.40 -0.51
C ALA A 132 -2.67 -2.10 0.43
N ASN A 133 -2.26 -3.13 1.19
CA ASN A 133 -3.12 -3.77 2.18
C ASN A 133 -3.47 -2.83 3.34
N GLU A 134 -2.49 -2.08 3.85
CA GLU A 134 -2.71 -1.07 4.91
C GLU A 134 -3.66 0.03 4.43
N LEU A 135 -3.46 0.52 3.20
CA LEU A 135 -4.35 1.52 2.59
C LEU A 135 -5.77 0.97 2.38
N ALA A 136 -5.91 -0.30 1.96
CA ALA A 136 -7.22 -0.94 1.80
C ALA A 136 -7.97 -1.05 3.14
N LEU A 137 -7.26 -1.43 4.21
CA LEU A 137 -7.84 -1.49 5.57
C LEU A 137 -8.29 -0.11 6.05
N SER A 138 -7.47 0.93 5.87
CA SER A 138 -7.81 2.31 6.24
C SER A 138 -9.01 2.84 5.45
N LEU A 139 -9.07 2.58 4.13
CA LEU A 139 -10.22 2.91 3.29
C LEU A 139 -11.49 2.16 3.75
N ALA A 140 -11.35 0.86 4.02
CA ALA A 140 -12.46 0.03 4.47
C ALA A 140 -13.06 0.52 5.78
N GLU A 141 -12.23 0.84 6.77
CA GLU A 141 -12.66 1.39 8.06
C GLU A 141 -13.43 2.71 7.90
N ARG A 142 -12.91 3.65 7.12
CA ARG A 142 -13.49 4.98 6.95
C ARG A 142 -14.75 5.00 6.08
N MET A 143 -14.81 4.10 5.09
CA MET A 143 -15.91 4.06 4.12
C MET A 143 -16.96 3.01 4.42
N GLY A 144 -16.75 2.14 5.41
CA GLY A 144 -17.62 0.99 5.68
C GLY A 144 -17.55 -0.06 4.59
N SER A 145 -16.41 -0.16 3.88
CA SER A 145 -16.19 -1.11 2.79
C SER A 145 -15.66 -2.44 3.31
N THR A 146 -15.71 -3.48 2.49
CA THR A 146 -15.06 -4.76 2.76
C THR A 146 -13.69 -4.80 2.10
N PRO A 147 -12.58 -4.92 2.84
CA PRO A 147 -11.26 -5.09 2.26
C PRO A 147 -11.09 -6.53 1.76
N VAL A 148 -10.63 -6.69 0.51
CA VAL A 148 -10.41 -8.01 -0.10
C VAL A 148 -8.91 -8.30 -0.13
N ILE A 149 -8.36 -8.66 1.01
CA ILE A 149 -6.94 -9.01 1.16
C ILE A 149 -6.75 -10.46 0.68
N THR A 150 -5.78 -10.67 -0.22
CA THR A 150 -5.50 -11.99 -0.82
C THR A 150 -4.09 -12.50 -0.54
N THR A 151 -3.26 -11.70 0.12
CA THR A 151 -1.87 -12.04 0.44
C THR A 151 -1.85 -13.15 1.50
N ALA A 152 -1.23 -14.29 1.18
CA ALA A 152 -1.24 -15.48 2.05
C ALA A 152 -0.65 -15.22 3.44
N THR A 153 0.42 -14.44 3.55
CA THR A 153 1.03 -14.07 4.83
C THR A 153 0.10 -13.28 5.72
N ASP A 154 -0.71 -12.36 5.15
CA ASP A 154 -1.69 -11.59 5.91
C ASP A 154 -2.88 -12.44 6.34
N LEU A 155 -3.39 -13.29 5.45
CA LEU A 155 -4.52 -14.18 5.76
C LEU A 155 -4.20 -15.19 6.86
N ASN A 156 -2.95 -15.65 6.91
CA ASN A 156 -2.48 -16.60 7.92
C ASN A 156 -1.82 -15.92 9.12
N HIS A 157 -1.85 -14.59 9.20
CA HIS A 157 -1.21 -13.81 10.26
C HIS A 157 0.28 -14.16 10.45
N CYS A 158 0.94 -14.53 9.35
CA CYS A 158 2.33 -14.95 9.35
C CYS A 158 3.29 -13.75 9.36
N PHE A 159 4.47 -14.00 9.90
CA PHE A 159 5.55 -13.03 9.81
C PHE A 159 5.94 -12.76 8.36
N ALA A 160 6.06 -11.49 8.04
CA ALA A 160 6.51 -11.02 6.75
C ALA A 160 7.82 -10.27 6.91
N VAL A 161 8.89 -10.88 6.41
CA VAL A 161 10.27 -10.38 6.56
C VAL A 161 10.47 -9.03 5.89
N ASP A 162 9.83 -8.81 4.76
CA ASP A 162 9.88 -7.56 4.00
C ASP A 162 9.13 -6.41 4.72
N LEU A 163 8.00 -6.70 5.34
CA LEU A 163 7.27 -5.74 6.15
C LEU A 163 8.03 -5.42 7.45
N PHE A 164 8.64 -6.42 8.07
CA PHE A 164 9.50 -6.23 9.22
C PHE A 164 10.67 -5.31 8.89
N ALA A 165 11.37 -5.56 7.79
CA ALA A 165 12.47 -4.71 7.34
C ALA A 165 12.00 -3.26 7.13
N ARG A 166 10.89 -3.04 6.44
CA ARG A 166 10.34 -1.70 6.21
C ARG A 166 9.98 -0.97 7.52
N ARG A 167 9.32 -1.65 8.47
CA ARG A 167 8.90 -1.06 9.75
C ARG A 167 10.07 -0.66 10.64
N ASN A 168 11.20 -1.36 10.47
CA ASN A 168 12.42 -1.10 11.23
C ASN A 168 13.46 -0.29 10.43
N ALA A 169 13.10 0.28 9.28
CA ALA A 169 14.01 1.03 8.39
C ALA A 169 15.25 0.22 7.98
N LEU A 170 15.09 -1.09 7.75
CA LEU A 170 16.15 -2.00 7.35
C LEU A 170 16.13 -2.23 5.85
N HIS A 171 17.29 -2.39 5.25
CA HIS A 171 17.45 -2.78 3.85
C HIS A 171 17.71 -4.29 3.73
N ILE A 172 16.96 -4.97 2.85
CA ILE A 172 17.18 -6.39 2.55
C ILE A 172 18.20 -6.51 1.43
N VAL A 173 19.36 -7.09 1.73
CA VAL A 173 20.47 -7.23 0.80
C VAL A 173 20.17 -8.32 -0.25
N ASN A 174 19.65 -9.47 0.19
CA ASN A 174 19.38 -10.64 -0.66
C ASN A 174 17.87 -10.89 -0.83
N LYS A 175 17.28 -10.21 -1.81
CA LYS A 175 15.82 -10.21 -2.06
C LYS A 175 15.22 -11.60 -2.33
N ASP A 176 15.98 -12.54 -2.90
CA ASP A 176 15.56 -13.92 -3.15
C ASP A 176 15.28 -14.71 -1.85
N GLY A 177 15.87 -14.31 -0.74
CA GLY A 177 15.61 -14.85 0.58
C GLY A 177 14.18 -14.62 1.08
N ILE A 178 13.51 -13.54 0.65
CA ILE A 178 12.15 -13.21 1.10
C ILE A 178 11.17 -14.32 0.78
N ALA A 179 11.17 -14.84 -0.44
CA ALA A 179 10.29 -15.92 -0.86
C ALA A 179 10.58 -17.22 -0.10
N LYS A 180 11.84 -17.52 0.15
CA LYS A 180 12.27 -18.73 0.87
C LYS A 180 11.81 -18.71 2.33
N VAL A 181 12.01 -17.58 3.03
CA VAL A 181 11.53 -17.42 4.43
C VAL A 181 10.01 -17.47 4.50
N SER A 182 9.31 -16.74 3.64
CA SER A 182 7.84 -16.75 3.62
C SER A 182 7.28 -18.15 3.34
N SER A 183 7.88 -18.91 2.45
CA SER A 183 7.48 -20.26 2.12
C SER A 183 7.62 -21.20 3.33
N ARG A 184 8.73 -21.15 4.07
CA ARG A 184 8.94 -21.94 5.28
C ARG A 184 7.93 -21.61 6.38
N ILE A 185 7.70 -20.32 6.62
CA ILE A 185 6.74 -19.87 7.63
C ILE A 185 5.32 -20.34 7.28
N LEU A 186 4.91 -20.23 6.01
CA LEU A 186 3.62 -20.70 5.54
C LEU A 186 3.49 -22.23 5.63
N ALA A 187 4.60 -22.96 5.54
CA ALA A 187 4.65 -24.41 5.79
C ALA A 187 4.61 -24.78 7.29
N GLY A 188 4.59 -23.81 8.20
CA GLY A 188 4.62 -24.04 9.65
C GLY A 188 6.00 -24.38 10.20
N GLU A 189 7.06 -24.18 9.42
CA GLU A 189 8.44 -24.38 9.86
C GLU A 189 8.92 -23.24 10.76
N GLU A 190 9.75 -23.56 11.77
CA GLU A 190 10.38 -22.55 12.61
C GLU A 190 11.48 -21.83 11.81
N VAL A 191 11.47 -20.50 11.85
CA VAL A 191 12.50 -19.64 11.24
C VAL A 191 13.23 -18.90 12.34
N THR A 192 14.56 -19.00 12.35
CA THR A 192 15.41 -18.31 13.32
C THR A 192 15.89 -16.99 12.74
N MET A 193 15.77 -15.91 13.51
CA MET A 193 16.33 -14.60 13.20
C MET A 193 17.52 -14.33 14.13
N ALA A 194 18.69 -14.10 13.56
CA ALA A 194 19.88 -13.64 14.29
C ALA A 194 20.04 -12.13 14.08
N VAL A 195 20.31 -11.40 15.16
CA VAL A 195 20.52 -9.95 15.13
C VAL A 195 21.83 -9.64 15.80
N GLU A 196 22.66 -8.79 15.20
CA GLU A 196 23.90 -8.33 15.80
C GLU A 196 23.64 -7.49 17.05
N GLU A 197 24.51 -7.65 18.05
CA GLU A 197 24.39 -6.94 19.32
C GLU A 197 24.54 -5.42 19.06
N GLY A 198 23.58 -4.62 19.56
CA GLY A 198 23.55 -3.17 19.36
C GLY A 198 22.60 -2.68 18.28
N HIS A 199 22.10 -3.55 17.39
CA HIS A 199 21.14 -3.19 16.31
C HIS A 199 19.67 -3.33 16.71
N LEU A 200 19.37 -3.81 17.90
CA LEU A 200 18.02 -3.80 18.47
C LEU A 200 17.86 -2.61 19.41
N ARG A 201 16.69 -1.96 19.33
CA ARG A 201 16.33 -0.94 20.32
C ARG A 201 16.35 -1.56 21.72
N GLU A 202 16.78 -0.80 22.74
CA GLU A 202 16.93 -1.31 24.11
C GLU A 202 15.71 -2.06 24.65
N GLU A 203 14.51 -1.64 24.30
CA GLU A 203 13.25 -2.31 24.66
C GLU A 203 13.12 -3.70 24.04
N GLU A 204 13.66 -3.92 22.86
CA GLU A 204 13.66 -5.21 22.15
C GLU A 204 14.78 -6.11 22.66
N ALA A 205 15.95 -5.56 22.97
CA ALA A 205 17.09 -6.28 23.51
C ALA A 205 16.86 -6.85 24.92
N GLN A 206 16.13 -6.16 25.78
CA GLN A 206 15.76 -6.65 27.11
C GLN A 206 14.80 -7.83 27.08
N THR A 207 13.96 -7.91 26.05
CA THR A 207 12.99 -9.01 25.85
C THR A 207 13.68 -10.30 25.37
N LEU A 208 14.84 -10.20 24.70
CA LEU A 208 15.62 -11.32 24.15
C LEU A 208 16.46 -12.07 25.18
N ARG A 209 16.72 -11.48 26.35
CA ARG A 209 17.53 -12.12 27.42
C ARG A 209 16.75 -13.15 28.25
N GLY A 210 16.06 -14.08 27.59
CA GLY A 210 15.59 -15.31 28.23
C GLY A 210 14.20 -15.27 28.88
N ARG A 211 13.31 -14.34 28.48
CA ARG A 211 11.89 -14.37 28.86
C ARG A 211 11.00 -14.51 27.65
N ARG A 212 9.94 -15.33 27.77
CA ARG A 212 8.84 -15.40 26.81
C ARG A 212 8.43 -14.00 26.42
N VAL A 213 8.60 -13.68 25.14
CA VAL A 213 8.24 -12.39 24.54
C VAL A 213 6.79 -12.08 24.86
N SER A 214 6.55 -11.01 25.62
CA SER A 214 5.19 -10.55 25.87
C SER A 214 4.64 -9.96 24.57
N ARG A 215 3.32 -10.08 24.35
CA ARG A 215 2.57 -9.65 23.15
C ARG A 215 2.72 -8.17 22.71
N LYS A 216 3.68 -7.43 23.26
CA LYS A 216 3.96 -6.03 22.90
C LYS A 216 5.13 -5.85 21.93
N THR A 217 5.92 -6.88 21.67
CA THR A 217 6.89 -6.88 20.58
C THR A 217 6.21 -7.43 19.34
N ASN A 218 6.24 -6.72 18.24
CA ASN A 218 5.65 -7.11 16.94
C ASN A 218 6.36 -8.32 16.28
N ILE A 219 6.84 -9.25 17.07
CA ILE A 219 7.46 -10.48 16.59
C ILE A 219 6.39 -11.57 16.69
N PRO A 220 5.93 -12.10 15.55
CA PRO A 220 4.87 -13.09 15.52
C PRO A 220 5.28 -14.43 16.10
N ASP A 221 4.27 -15.24 16.47
CA ASP A 221 4.47 -16.66 16.84
C ASP A 221 5.23 -17.40 15.71
N GLY A 222 6.19 -18.23 16.07
CA GLY A 222 7.01 -19.03 15.15
C GLY A 222 8.38 -18.46 14.80
N ILE A 223 8.72 -17.23 15.27
CA ILE A 223 10.08 -16.72 15.12
C ILE A 223 10.84 -16.75 16.43
N ARG A 224 11.97 -17.42 16.39
CA ARG A 224 12.96 -17.46 17.46
C ARG A 224 14.03 -16.41 17.20
N LEU A 225 14.11 -15.39 18.06
CA LEU A 225 15.23 -14.45 18.07
C LEU A 225 16.40 -15.02 18.84
N VAL A 226 17.57 -14.93 18.24
CA VAL A 226 18.85 -15.29 18.88
C VAL A 226 19.73 -14.08 18.80
N SER A 227 20.30 -13.65 19.93
CA SER A 227 21.40 -12.67 19.91
C SER A 227 22.56 -13.22 19.09
N CYS A 228 23.18 -12.41 18.25
CA CYS A 228 24.17 -12.88 17.29
C CYS A 228 25.27 -13.69 17.95
N ILE A 229 25.38 -14.94 17.50
CA ILE A 229 26.55 -15.76 17.72
C ILE A 229 27.34 -15.66 16.40
N PRO A 230 28.60 -15.23 16.40
CA PRO A 230 29.41 -15.06 15.19
C PRO A 230 29.50 -16.29 14.27
N GLU A 231 29.10 -17.45 14.76
CA GLU A 231 29.19 -18.75 14.08
C GLU A 231 27.80 -19.25 13.57
N PHE A 232 26.78 -18.40 13.60
CA PHE A 232 25.44 -18.86 13.19
C PHE A 232 25.32 -18.95 11.68
N HIS A 233 25.37 -20.16 11.14
CA HIS A 233 25.12 -20.45 9.73
C HIS A 233 23.64 -20.80 9.53
N THR A 234 22.90 -19.99 8.80
CA THR A 234 21.56 -20.34 8.35
C THR A 234 21.63 -20.82 6.90
N ASP A 235 20.92 -21.87 6.56
CA ASP A 235 20.83 -22.36 5.17
C ASP A 235 20.15 -21.36 4.24
N ILE A 236 19.49 -20.35 4.81
CA ILE A 236 18.79 -19.28 4.08
C ILE A 236 19.05 -17.95 4.78
N PRO A 237 20.24 -17.33 4.57
CA PRO A 237 20.49 -16.03 5.16
C PRO A 237 19.66 -14.96 4.46
N ILE A 238 18.78 -14.29 5.20
CA ILE A 238 18.36 -12.94 4.88
C ILE A 238 19.27 -12.01 5.66
N VAL A 239 20.01 -11.19 4.95
CA VAL A 239 20.84 -10.14 5.54
C VAL A 239 20.07 -8.84 5.45
N MET A 240 19.85 -8.21 6.58
CA MET A 240 19.29 -6.87 6.67
C MET A 240 20.35 -5.94 7.26
N THR A 241 20.46 -4.76 6.68
CA THR A 241 21.35 -3.69 7.16
C THR A 241 20.54 -2.44 7.43
N GLU A 242 21.05 -1.55 8.25
CA GLU A 242 20.50 -0.21 8.38
C GLU A 242 20.56 0.51 7.04
N VAL A 243 19.58 1.36 6.76
CA VAL A 243 19.61 2.25 5.59
C VAL A 243 20.66 3.31 5.89
N ILE A 244 21.77 3.27 5.17
CA ILE A 244 22.76 4.36 5.21
C ILE A 244 22.18 5.42 4.25
N GLU A 245 21.72 6.54 4.80
CA GLU A 245 21.39 7.72 4.02
C GLU A 245 22.70 8.34 3.53
N ASP A 246 22.95 8.33 2.21
CA ASP A 246 24.01 9.08 1.53
C ASP A 246 23.64 10.57 1.42
#